data_f72e75e345e8469d85d7a7b2e0e8d21e
#
_entry.id   f72e75e345e8469d85d7a7b2e0e8d21e
#
_cell.length_a   1.000
_cell.length_b   1.000
_cell.length_c   1.000
_cell.angle_alpha   90.00
_cell.angle_beta   90.00
_cell.angle_gamma   90.00
#
_symmetry.space_group_name_H-M   'P 1'
#
loop_
_entity.id
_entity.type
_entity.pdbx_description
1 polymer ?
#
loop_
_entity_poly.entity_id
_entity_poly.type
_entity_poly.pdbx_seq_one_letter_code
_entity_poly.pdbx_strand_id
1 'polypeptide(L)'
;MSFTDIYQISGSAMTAQTLRLNTVASNLANANAPASSEAQAYKARSPVFAAVYHHSLLAGTHRHAIDGASVQVQDVLQTGGAVKRYEPHSPLADANGDVWYPDVNVVEQMADMMSASRDFETNVDVLNNVKSMQQRLLKLGEA
;
A
#
# COMPACT_ATOMS: atom_id res chain seq x y z
N MET A 1 -20.43 3.37 -15.79
CA MET A 1 -19.83 3.68 -14.47
C MET A 1 -20.68 4.72 -13.78
N SER A 2 -21.16 4.42 -12.59
CA SER A 2 -21.89 5.35 -11.73
C SER A 2 -20.89 6.23 -10.95
N PHE A 3 -21.32 7.37 -10.43
CA PHE A 3 -20.52 8.14 -9.48
C PHE A 3 -20.13 7.30 -8.26
N THR A 4 -21.03 6.41 -7.83
CA THR A 4 -20.77 5.47 -6.71
C THR A 4 -19.58 4.58 -7.00
N ASP A 5 -19.43 4.09 -8.24
CA ASP A 5 -18.31 3.22 -8.62
C ASP A 5 -16.98 3.98 -8.54
N ILE A 6 -16.96 5.26 -8.94
CA ILE A 6 -15.75 6.08 -8.84
C ILE A 6 -15.36 6.30 -7.38
N TYR A 7 -16.34 6.57 -6.50
CA TYR A 7 -16.09 6.69 -5.06
C TYR A 7 -15.54 5.39 -4.47
N GLN A 8 -16.09 4.25 -4.88
CA GLN A 8 -15.66 2.94 -4.39
C GLN A 8 -14.24 2.60 -4.86
N ILE A 9 -13.95 2.83 -6.15
CA ILE A 9 -12.62 2.59 -6.74
C ILE A 9 -11.58 3.48 -6.04
N SER A 10 -11.81 4.80 -6.01
CA SER A 10 -10.86 5.75 -5.42
C SER A 10 -10.70 5.53 -3.91
N GLY A 11 -11.79 5.25 -3.19
CA GLY A 11 -11.75 4.98 -1.75
C GLY A 11 -10.97 3.71 -1.42
N SER A 12 -11.18 2.63 -2.17
CA SER A 12 -10.42 1.40 -1.99
C SER A 12 -8.93 1.57 -2.35
N ALA A 13 -8.64 2.33 -3.41
CA ALA A 13 -7.27 2.67 -3.80
C ALA A 13 -6.55 3.50 -2.71
N MET A 14 -7.22 4.51 -2.14
CA MET A 14 -6.67 5.30 -1.02
C MET A 14 -6.37 4.44 0.20
N THR A 15 -7.26 3.49 0.54
CA THR A 15 -7.04 2.55 1.65
C THR A 15 -5.81 1.68 1.38
N ALA A 16 -5.66 1.17 0.16
CA ALA A 16 -4.51 0.38 -0.25
C ALA A 16 -3.19 1.19 -0.17
N GLN A 17 -3.20 2.44 -0.65
CA GLN A 17 -2.01 3.30 -0.57
C GLN A 17 -1.68 3.71 0.87
N THR A 18 -2.68 3.90 1.73
CA THR A 18 -2.44 4.13 3.17
C THR A 18 -1.74 2.93 3.81
N LEU A 19 -2.16 1.71 3.50
CA LEU A 19 -1.47 0.52 3.99
C LEU A 19 -0.04 0.42 3.45
N ARG A 20 0.17 0.74 2.17
CA ARG A 20 1.51 0.78 1.57
C ARG A 20 2.40 1.79 2.29
N LEU A 21 1.91 3.02 2.52
CA LEU A 21 2.63 4.05 3.28
C LEU A 21 3.01 3.58 4.68
N ASN A 22 2.08 2.96 5.41
CA ASN A 22 2.35 2.45 6.75
C ASN A 22 3.38 1.32 6.74
N THR A 23 3.33 0.45 5.74
CA THR A 23 4.28 -0.66 5.58
C THR A 23 5.68 -0.15 5.27
N VAL A 24 5.80 0.79 4.33
CA VAL A 24 7.08 1.42 3.97
C VAL A 24 7.65 2.22 5.14
N ALA A 25 6.81 2.97 5.87
CA ALA A 25 7.24 3.69 7.08
C ALA A 25 7.77 2.72 8.16
N SER A 26 7.13 1.56 8.33
CA SER A 26 7.62 0.51 9.23
C SER A 26 8.96 -0.05 8.76
N ASN A 27 9.13 -0.30 7.46
CA ASN A 27 10.41 -0.76 6.89
C ASN A 27 11.53 0.26 7.14
N LEU A 28 11.26 1.55 6.88
CA LEU A 28 12.24 2.62 7.10
C LEU A 28 12.62 2.76 8.59
N ALA A 29 11.62 2.74 9.47
CA ALA A 29 11.86 2.87 10.91
C ALA A 29 12.73 1.72 11.45
N ASN A 30 12.64 0.52 10.86
CA ASN A 30 13.38 -0.66 11.29
C ASN A 30 14.59 -0.99 10.41
N ALA A 31 14.88 -0.20 9.38
CA ALA A 31 15.96 -0.48 8.41
C ALA A 31 17.34 -0.63 9.06
N ASN A 32 17.58 0.05 10.18
CA ASN A 32 18.84 0.02 10.94
C ASN A 32 18.67 -0.59 12.34
N ALA A 33 17.62 -1.35 12.59
CA ALA A 33 17.39 -1.98 13.89
C ALA A 33 18.29 -3.21 14.04
N PRO A 34 19.29 -3.22 14.96
CA PRO A 34 20.17 -4.36 15.16
C PRO A 34 19.43 -5.49 15.89
N ALA A 35 19.81 -6.74 15.59
CA ALA A 35 19.30 -7.93 16.25
C ALA A 35 20.43 -8.89 16.63
N SER A 36 20.21 -9.70 17.66
CA SER A 36 21.20 -10.69 18.13
C SER A 36 21.23 -11.97 17.28
N SER A 37 20.23 -12.18 16.43
CA SER A 37 20.17 -13.33 15.53
C SER A 37 19.41 -13.01 14.25
N GLU A 38 19.66 -13.79 13.19
CA GLU A 38 18.93 -13.70 11.92
C GLU A 38 17.42 -13.84 12.09
N ALA A 39 17.00 -14.74 12.99
CA ALA A 39 15.58 -15.01 13.23
C ALA A 39 14.86 -13.83 13.91
N GLN A 40 15.58 -13.00 14.66
CA GLN A 40 15.05 -11.85 15.37
C GLN A 40 15.18 -10.55 14.55
N ALA A 41 15.98 -10.56 13.50
CA ALA A 41 16.11 -9.41 12.62
C ALA A 41 14.77 -9.07 11.97
N TYR A 42 14.49 -7.79 11.88
CA TYR A 42 13.29 -7.31 11.18
C TYR A 42 13.33 -7.77 9.73
N LYS A 43 12.19 -8.24 9.23
CA LYS A 43 12.03 -8.57 7.81
C LYS A 43 11.17 -7.51 7.15
N ALA A 44 11.63 -7.00 6.00
CA ALA A 44 10.86 -6.05 5.21
C ALA A 44 9.46 -6.60 4.90
N ARG A 45 8.47 -5.73 4.90
CA ARG A 45 7.10 -6.08 4.58
C ARG A 45 6.69 -5.42 3.27
N SER A 46 5.94 -6.16 2.46
CA SER A 46 5.41 -5.67 1.19
C SER A 46 3.95 -6.07 1.05
N PRO A 47 3.01 -5.12 0.88
CA PRO A 47 1.61 -5.46 0.67
C PRO A 47 1.39 -5.95 -0.75
N VAL A 48 0.53 -6.96 -0.89
CA VAL A 48 0.08 -7.51 -2.17
C VAL A 48 -1.34 -7.05 -2.43
N PHE A 49 -1.54 -6.40 -3.57
CA PHE A 49 -2.84 -5.89 -3.99
C PHE A 49 -3.44 -6.73 -5.10
N ALA A 50 -4.77 -6.83 -5.09
CA ALA A 50 -5.53 -7.41 -6.18
C ALA A 50 -6.68 -6.48 -6.60
N ALA A 51 -6.96 -6.44 -7.90
CA ALA A 51 -8.16 -5.84 -8.42
C ALA A 51 -9.32 -6.86 -8.32
N VAL A 52 -10.39 -6.47 -7.65
CA VAL A 52 -11.63 -7.24 -7.58
C VAL A 52 -12.67 -6.57 -8.45
N TYR A 53 -13.19 -7.30 -9.42
CA TYR A 53 -14.22 -6.84 -10.32
C TYR A 53 -15.60 -7.29 -9.83
N HIS A 54 -16.51 -6.34 -9.73
CA HIS A 54 -17.90 -6.62 -9.41
C HIS A 54 -18.67 -6.85 -10.70
N HIS A 55 -19.27 -8.03 -10.83
CA HIS A 55 -20.11 -8.38 -11.96
C HIS A 55 -21.57 -8.26 -11.55
N SER A 56 -22.37 -7.44 -12.27
CA SER A 56 -23.81 -7.52 -12.15
C SER A 56 -24.37 -8.51 -13.16
N LEU A 57 -25.21 -9.39 -12.70
CA LEU A 57 -26.07 -10.24 -13.55
C LEU A 57 -27.25 -9.38 -13.99
N LEU A 58 -27.15 -8.77 -15.16
CA LEU A 58 -28.32 -8.17 -15.80
C LEU A 58 -29.33 -9.27 -16.09
N ALA A 59 -30.44 -9.25 -15.36
CA ALA A 59 -31.52 -10.20 -15.53
C ALA A 59 -32.00 -10.21 -16.99
N GLY A 60 -31.72 -11.32 -17.70
CA GLY A 60 -32.24 -11.56 -19.05
C GLY A 60 -31.24 -11.53 -20.20
N THR A 61 -29.99 -11.20 -19.99
CA THR A 61 -28.93 -11.33 -21.02
C THR A 61 -27.70 -12.01 -20.43
N HIS A 62 -27.17 -13.03 -21.13
CA HIS A 62 -25.93 -13.73 -20.75
C HIS A 62 -24.65 -12.87 -20.88
N ARG A 63 -24.77 -11.56 -20.75
CA ARG A 63 -23.65 -10.63 -20.78
C ARG A 63 -23.29 -10.23 -19.36
N HIS A 64 -22.13 -10.69 -18.91
CA HIS A 64 -21.48 -10.18 -17.69
C HIS A 64 -21.02 -8.75 -17.98
N ALA A 65 -21.74 -7.77 -17.47
CA ALA A 65 -21.25 -6.40 -17.44
C ALA A 65 -20.40 -6.20 -16.18
N ILE A 66 -19.20 -5.66 -16.34
CA ILE A 66 -18.39 -5.23 -15.19
C ILE A 66 -19.04 -3.98 -14.66
N ASP A 67 -19.62 -4.05 -13.47
CA ASP A 67 -20.38 -2.98 -12.84
C ASP A 67 -19.47 -2.07 -11.99
N GLY A 68 -18.31 -2.57 -11.58
CA GLY A 68 -17.33 -1.82 -10.81
C GLY A 68 -16.06 -2.62 -10.55
N ALA A 69 -15.06 -1.93 -10.03
CA ALA A 69 -13.82 -2.52 -9.57
C ALA A 69 -13.45 -1.97 -8.19
N SER A 70 -12.71 -2.72 -7.40
CA SER A 70 -12.12 -2.25 -6.15
C SER A 70 -10.72 -2.83 -5.98
N VAL A 71 -9.88 -2.14 -5.24
CA VAL A 71 -8.57 -2.64 -4.85
C VAL A 71 -8.70 -3.29 -3.49
N GLN A 72 -8.24 -4.52 -3.36
CA GLN A 72 -8.18 -5.23 -2.08
C GLN A 72 -6.74 -5.59 -1.75
N VAL A 73 -6.42 -5.50 -0.48
CA VAL A 73 -5.17 -6.03 0.06
C VAL A 73 -5.36 -7.51 0.31
N GLN A 74 -4.63 -8.35 -0.42
CA GLN A 74 -4.70 -9.80 -0.25
C GLN A 74 -3.86 -10.26 0.92
N ASP A 75 -2.64 -9.72 1.04
CA ASP A 75 -1.69 -10.13 2.06
C ASP A 75 -0.62 -9.06 2.28
N VAL A 76 0.14 -9.20 3.36
CA VAL A 76 1.35 -8.44 3.64
C VAL A 76 2.49 -9.43 3.81
N LEU A 77 3.23 -9.65 2.74
CA LEU A 77 4.34 -10.59 2.72
C LEU A 77 5.54 -10.03 3.47
N GLN A 78 6.22 -10.91 4.19
CA GLN A 78 7.55 -10.63 4.71
C GLN A 78 8.58 -11.01 3.65
N THR A 79 9.35 -10.03 3.20
CA THR A 79 10.38 -10.18 2.18
C THR A 79 11.73 -9.77 2.75
N GLY A 80 12.81 -10.24 2.13
CA GLY A 80 14.16 -9.91 2.57
C GLY A 80 14.72 -10.85 3.63
N GLY A 81 16.02 -10.75 3.81
CA GLY A 81 16.81 -11.49 4.77
C GLY A 81 17.37 -10.57 5.86
N ALA A 82 18.43 -11.02 6.47
CA ALA A 82 19.24 -10.21 7.37
C ALA A 82 20.70 -10.22 6.89
N VAL A 83 21.37 -9.10 7.10
CA VAL A 83 22.79 -8.91 6.73
C VAL A 83 23.62 -8.87 7.99
N LYS A 84 24.71 -9.61 8.00
CA LYS A 84 25.69 -9.58 9.09
C LYS A 84 26.59 -8.36 8.99
N ARG A 85 26.86 -7.73 10.12
CA ARG A 85 27.90 -6.71 10.28
C ARG A 85 28.77 -7.05 11.45
N TYR A 86 30.08 -6.93 11.29
CA TYR A 86 31.03 -7.19 12.36
C TYR A 86 31.11 -5.97 13.29
N GLU A 87 30.52 -6.11 14.48
CA GLU A 87 30.47 -5.06 15.52
C GLU A 87 30.74 -5.68 16.90
N PRO A 88 32.01 -6.04 17.23
CA PRO A 88 32.34 -6.81 18.44
C PRO A 88 32.06 -6.06 19.74
N HIS A 89 31.90 -4.74 19.71
CA HIS A 89 31.58 -3.92 20.88
C HIS A 89 30.06 -3.73 21.09
N SER A 90 29.24 -4.27 20.20
CA SER A 90 27.79 -4.21 20.35
C SER A 90 27.31 -5.16 21.45
N PRO A 91 26.37 -4.75 22.32
CA PRO A 91 25.78 -5.65 23.33
C PRO A 91 24.93 -6.76 22.69
N LEU A 92 24.63 -6.67 21.40
CA LEU A 92 23.86 -7.66 20.63
C LEU A 92 24.76 -8.57 19.77
N ALA A 93 26.10 -8.40 19.86
CA ALA A 93 27.03 -9.21 19.10
C ALA A 93 26.97 -10.69 19.53
N ASP A 94 27.03 -11.58 18.57
CA ASP A 94 27.15 -13.01 18.81
C ASP A 94 28.57 -13.39 19.27
N ALA A 95 28.84 -14.69 19.49
CA ALA A 95 30.14 -15.19 19.91
C ALA A 95 31.28 -14.87 18.90
N ASN A 96 30.95 -14.54 17.67
CA ASN A 96 31.89 -14.18 16.59
C ASN A 96 32.05 -12.65 16.47
N GLY A 97 31.28 -11.87 17.22
CA GLY A 97 31.26 -10.41 17.13
C GLY A 97 30.34 -9.87 16.00
N ASP A 98 29.46 -10.71 15.46
CA ASP A 98 28.51 -10.34 14.41
C ASP A 98 27.19 -9.86 14.99
N VAL A 99 26.61 -8.82 14.36
CA VAL A 99 25.26 -8.29 14.61
C VAL A 99 24.44 -8.40 13.34
N TRP A 100 23.18 -8.73 13.47
CA TRP A 100 22.26 -8.90 12.36
C TRP A 100 21.46 -7.63 12.10
N TYR A 101 21.43 -7.17 10.85
CA TYR A 101 20.65 -6.02 10.39
C TYR A 101 19.65 -6.44 9.34
N PRO A 102 18.49 -5.79 9.26
CA PRO A 102 17.53 -6.02 8.19
C PRO A 102 18.12 -5.71 6.80
N ASP A 103 17.81 -6.55 5.82
CA ASP A 103 18.11 -6.27 4.42
C ASP A 103 17.03 -5.38 3.82
N VAL A 104 17.07 -4.10 4.16
CA VAL A 104 16.12 -3.07 3.71
C VAL A 104 16.86 -1.99 2.94
N ASN A 105 16.50 -1.80 1.68
CA ASN A 105 17.03 -0.70 0.88
C ASN A 105 16.28 0.60 1.17
N VAL A 106 16.88 1.48 1.96
CA VAL A 106 16.28 2.74 2.38
C VAL A 106 15.88 3.62 1.20
N VAL A 107 16.71 3.67 0.13
CA VAL A 107 16.44 4.51 -1.05
C VAL A 107 15.21 4.00 -1.81
N GLU A 108 15.09 2.69 -1.96
CA GLU A 108 13.93 2.05 -2.59
C GLU A 108 12.65 2.30 -1.76
N GLN A 109 12.73 2.14 -0.43
CA GLN A 109 11.60 2.43 0.44
C GLN A 109 11.18 3.91 0.39
N MET A 110 12.13 4.84 0.30
CA MET A 110 11.81 6.27 0.12
C MET A 110 11.13 6.55 -1.23
N ALA A 111 11.58 5.91 -2.31
CA ALA A 111 10.94 6.03 -3.62
C ALA A 111 9.52 5.47 -3.60
N ASP A 112 9.32 4.34 -2.95
CA ASP A 112 8.00 3.72 -2.76
C ASP A 112 7.07 4.61 -1.93
N MET A 113 7.58 5.24 -0.88
CA MET A 113 6.82 6.20 -0.07
C MET A 113 6.34 7.39 -0.90
N MET A 114 7.23 7.98 -1.71
CA MET A 114 6.87 9.09 -2.58
C MET A 114 5.85 8.68 -3.65
N SER A 115 5.99 7.50 -4.24
CA SER A 115 5.03 6.97 -5.20
C SER A 115 3.65 6.78 -4.56
N ALA A 116 3.58 6.12 -3.41
CA ALA A 116 2.34 5.87 -2.70
C ALA A 116 1.65 7.17 -2.26
N SER A 117 2.41 8.19 -1.85
CA SER A 117 1.88 9.51 -1.50
C SER A 117 1.25 10.20 -2.72
N ARG A 118 1.92 10.19 -3.87
CA ARG A 118 1.37 10.77 -5.10
C ARG A 118 0.12 10.04 -5.59
N ASP A 119 0.12 8.71 -5.51
CA ASP A 119 -1.04 7.92 -5.88
C ASP A 119 -2.23 8.21 -4.95
N PHE A 120 -1.98 8.40 -3.66
CA PHE A 120 -3.00 8.81 -2.70
C PHE A 120 -3.56 10.20 -3.04
N GLU A 121 -2.70 11.21 -3.26
CA GLU A 121 -3.09 12.57 -3.66
C GLU A 121 -3.91 12.57 -4.95
N THR A 122 -3.51 11.80 -5.95
CA THR A 122 -4.24 11.66 -7.22
C THR A 122 -5.66 11.14 -7.00
N ASN A 123 -5.85 10.16 -6.12
CA ASN A 123 -7.18 9.65 -5.79
C ASN A 123 -8.03 10.68 -5.03
N VAL A 124 -7.43 11.49 -4.15
CA VAL A 124 -8.10 12.63 -3.49
C VAL A 124 -8.58 13.64 -4.53
N ASP A 125 -7.76 13.99 -5.51
CA ASP A 125 -8.11 14.92 -6.58
C ASP A 125 -9.24 14.39 -7.44
N VAL A 126 -9.24 13.11 -7.77
CA VAL A 126 -10.35 12.46 -8.50
C VAL A 126 -11.65 12.61 -7.70
N LEU A 127 -11.64 12.33 -6.39
CA LEU A 127 -12.83 12.46 -5.54
C LEU A 127 -13.34 13.91 -5.48
N ASN A 128 -12.45 14.88 -5.37
CA ASN A 128 -12.79 16.29 -5.35
C ASN A 128 -13.43 16.75 -6.68
N ASN A 129 -12.89 16.27 -7.81
CA ASN A 129 -13.43 16.55 -9.13
C ASN A 129 -14.83 15.95 -9.31
N VAL A 130 -15.03 14.69 -8.90
CA VAL A 130 -16.34 14.02 -8.93
C VAL A 130 -17.36 14.75 -8.07
N LYS A 131 -16.99 15.15 -6.86
CA LYS A 131 -17.83 15.95 -5.96
C LYS A 131 -18.24 17.28 -6.60
N SER A 132 -17.30 17.99 -7.23
CA SER A 132 -17.57 19.24 -7.95
C SER A 132 -18.53 19.03 -9.12
N MET A 133 -18.37 17.94 -9.89
CA MET A 133 -19.28 17.59 -10.98
C MET A 133 -20.70 17.31 -10.46
N GLN A 134 -20.83 16.54 -9.38
CA GLN A 134 -22.14 16.27 -8.77
C GLN A 134 -22.83 17.55 -8.32
N GLN A 135 -22.10 18.46 -7.66
CA GLN A 135 -22.68 19.76 -7.22
C GLN A 135 -23.15 20.62 -8.40
N ARG A 136 -22.41 20.61 -9.52
CA ARG A 136 -22.84 21.35 -10.74
C ARG A 136 -24.08 20.73 -11.36
N LEU A 137 -24.19 19.40 -11.38
CA LEU A 137 -25.36 18.71 -11.90
C LEU A 137 -26.61 18.99 -11.04
N LEU A 138 -26.46 19.01 -9.72
CA LEU A 138 -27.58 19.36 -8.82
C LEU A 138 -28.08 20.80 -9.09
N LYS A 139 -27.18 21.77 -9.23
CA LYS A 139 -27.53 23.16 -9.57
C LYS A 139 -28.23 23.31 -10.92
N LEU A 140 -27.89 22.47 -11.89
CA LEU A 140 -28.56 22.48 -13.20
C LEU A 140 -29.96 21.87 -13.14
N GLY A 141 -30.23 21.00 -12.18
CA GLY A 141 -31.55 20.41 -11.96
C GLY A 141 -32.51 21.30 -11.14
N GLU A 142 -31.99 22.34 -10.48
CA GLU A 142 -32.77 23.31 -9.68
C GLU A 142 -33.18 24.58 -10.51
N ALA A 143 -32.65 24.71 -11.70
CA ALA A 143 -32.95 25.81 -12.64
C ALA A 143 -33.98 25.39 -13.70
#